data_8dd5fe9db78e0dfafad12b05590662b4
#
_entry.id   8dd5fe9db78e0dfafad12b05590662b4
#
_cell.length_a   1.000
_cell.length_b   1.000
_cell.length_c   1.000
_cell.angle_alpha   90.00
_cell.angle_beta   90.00
_cell.angle_gamma   90.00
#
_symmetry.space_group_name_H-M   'P 1'
#
loop_
_entity.id
_entity.type
_entity.pdbx_description
1 polymer ?
#
loop_
_entity_poly.entity_id
_entity_poly.type
_entity_poly.pdbx_seq_one_letter_code
_entity_poly.pdbx_strand_id
1 'polypeptide(L)'
;MPHPFSFSSRSNAQYYFTTQQARLGKEQVENAKIANKRAKFDEDMYEKANTPTRAELDEKDRQEALRLARNNPANGDIWSGKALNTIFNSIQKTEITNRIKGPSMPISEEILRHLNLTTGTAAGSIGIFKGQDLPWPMVLRGPEFKSPRDNINRIAPEAVRQASSGSLEPDTYKKFKDAISDLGEIINNMAADLSPGDYIQSKRFSNNLDEGLKNLSEPNSVNYLNGRWSAKGATVGALMDHMTSNGLRFAPAVEGDKPFYSSFYNLLTGYDAGVSQLVGK
;
A
#
# COMPACT_ATOMS: atom_id res chain seq x y z
N MET A 1 41.41 -92.53 15.18
CA MET A 1 40.74 -91.86 14.03
C MET A 1 39.78 -90.83 14.56
N PRO A 2 39.97 -89.53 14.30
CA PRO A 2 39.00 -88.57 14.74
C PRO A 2 37.84 -88.44 13.73
N HIS A 3 36.64 -88.34 14.20
CA HIS A 3 35.39 -88.29 13.44
C HIS A 3 35.26 -86.95 12.64
N PRO A 4 34.94 -86.93 11.32
CA PRO A 4 34.82 -85.73 10.50
C PRO A 4 33.49 -85.03 10.64
N PHE A 5 32.66 -85.30 11.66
CA PHE A 5 31.28 -84.78 11.73
C PHE A 5 31.12 -83.50 12.63
N SER A 6 32.16 -83.03 13.25
CA SER A 6 32.02 -81.88 14.20
C SER A 6 32.18 -80.48 13.59
N PHE A 7 32.65 -80.39 12.35
CA PHE A 7 32.90 -79.09 11.69
C PHE A 7 31.67 -78.59 10.93
N SER A 8 30.79 -79.42 10.42
CA SER A 8 29.61 -79.00 9.61
C SER A 8 28.49 -78.40 10.47
N SER A 9 28.31 -78.86 11.70
CA SER A 9 27.23 -78.41 12.59
C SER A 9 27.51 -76.98 13.16
N ARG A 10 28.79 -76.64 13.41
CA ARG A 10 29.15 -75.30 13.92
C ARG A 10 29.01 -74.22 12.82
N SER A 11 29.36 -74.52 11.58
CA SER A 11 29.24 -73.59 10.47
C SER A 11 27.79 -73.33 10.09
N ASN A 12 26.90 -74.35 10.19
CA ASN A 12 25.48 -74.19 9.96
C ASN A 12 24.82 -73.34 11.08
N ALA A 13 25.18 -73.57 12.34
CA ALA A 13 24.64 -72.80 13.45
C ALA A 13 25.07 -71.30 13.35
N GLN A 14 26.29 -71.04 12.97
CA GLN A 14 26.80 -69.69 12.76
C GLN A 14 26.13 -69.01 11.59
N TYR A 15 25.88 -69.69 10.47
CA TYR A 15 25.14 -69.19 9.33
C TYR A 15 23.67 -68.84 9.70
N TYR A 16 22.96 -69.71 10.44
CA TYR A 16 21.61 -69.45 10.92
C TYR A 16 21.58 -68.24 11.84
N PHE A 17 22.53 -68.10 12.76
CA PHE A 17 22.61 -66.97 13.67
C PHE A 17 22.86 -65.64 12.94
N THR A 18 23.78 -65.63 11.97
CA THR A 18 24.09 -64.43 11.18
C THR A 18 22.91 -64.06 10.28
N THR A 19 22.21 -65.02 9.71
CA THR A 19 21.01 -64.81 8.90
C THR A 19 19.84 -64.26 9.72
N GLN A 20 19.65 -64.75 10.93
CA GLN A 20 18.64 -64.25 11.87
C GLN A 20 18.98 -62.81 12.33
N GLN A 21 20.23 -62.52 12.65
CA GLN A 21 20.68 -61.16 13.01
C GLN A 21 20.50 -60.18 11.84
N ALA A 22 20.81 -60.60 10.59
CA ALA A 22 20.59 -59.77 9.40
C ALA A 22 19.08 -59.52 9.14
N ARG A 23 18.23 -60.46 9.46
CA ARG A 23 16.76 -60.33 9.35
C ARG A 23 16.21 -59.37 10.39
N LEU A 24 16.63 -59.52 11.65
CA LEU A 24 16.29 -58.59 12.73
C LEU A 24 16.79 -57.20 12.47
N GLY A 25 18.00 -57.02 11.91
CA GLY A 25 18.54 -55.72 11.51
C GLY A 25 17.72 -55.06 10.41
N LYS A 26 17.26 -55.82 9.41
CA LYS A 26 16.34 -55.32 8.36
C LYS A 26 15.01 -54.85 8.93
N GLU A 27 14.39 -55.68 9.82
CA GLU A 27 13.13 -55.32 10.47
C GLU A 27 13.27 -54.07 11.37
N GLN A 28 14.40 -53.92 12.08
CA GLN A 28 14.67 -52.72 12.88
C GLN A 28 14.82 -51.45 12.00
N VAL A 29 15.51 -51.58 10.85
CA VAL A 29 15.65 -50.45 9.91
C VAL A 29 14.30 -50.08 9.28
N GLU A 30 13.45 -51.08 8.94
CA GLU A 30 12.10 -50.76 8.43
C GLU A 30 11.20 -50.12 9.47
N ASN A 31 11.22 -50.64 10.70
CA ASN A 31 10.49 -50.04 11.79
C ASN A 31 10.96 -48.60 12.10
N ALA A 32 12.26 -48.37 12.09
CA ALA A 32 12.82 -47.04 12.25
C ALA A 32 12.39 -46.07 11.11
N LYS A 33 12.35 -46.55 9.86
CA LYS A 33 11.82 -45.78 8.73
C LYS A 33 10.33 -45.41 8.88
N ILE A 34 9.53 -46.35 9.35
CA ILE A 34 8.10 -46.12 9.61
C ILE A 34 7.92 -45.13 10.75
N ALA A 35 8.68 -45.28 11.84
CA ALA A 35 8.65 -44.35 12.96
C ALA A 35 9.05 -42.91 12.55
N ASN A 36 10.11 -42.79 11.76
CA ASN A 36 10.55 -41.50 11.24
C ASN A 36 9.52 -40.85 10.30
N LYS A 37 8.84 -41.65 9.46
CA LYS A 37 7.75 -41.14 8.59
C LYS A 37 6.57 -40.66 9.42
N ARG A 38 6.21 -41.38 10.50
CA ARG A 38 5.13 -40.95 11.40
C ARG A 38 5.51 -39.66 12.13
N ALA A 39 6.71 -39.62 12.72
CA ALA A 39 7.19 -38.41 13.40
C ALA A 39 7.18 -37.19 12.48
N LYS A 40 7.64 -37.35 11.23
CA LYS A 40 7.60 -36.27 10.24
C LYS A 40 6.17 -35.85 9.88
N PHE A 41 5.26 -36.79 9.73
CA PHE A 41 3.86 -36.51 9.47
C PHE A 41 3.22 -35.75 10.66
N ASP A 42 3.50 -36.17 11.88
CA ASP A 42 2.99 -35.53 13.10
C ASP A 42 3.56 -34.11 13.23
N GLU A 43 4.84 -33.89 12.89
CA GLU A 43 5.49 -32.58 12.84
C GLU A 43 4.84 -31.67 11.77
N ASP A 44 4.66 -32.17 10.54
CA ASP A 44 3.99 -31.44 9.44
C ASP A 44 2.52 -31.09 9.82
N MET A 45 1.83 -31.97 10.52
CA MET A 45 0.46 -31.71 10.99
C MET A 45 0.43 -30.68 12.12
N TYR A 46 1.40 -30.76 13.05
CA TYR A 46 1.54 -29.77 14.12
C TYR A 46 1.89 -28.37 13.56
N GLU A 47 2.83 -28.29 12.60
CA GLU A 47 3.17 -27.04 11.92
C GLU A 47 1.96 -26.44 11.20
N LYS A 48 1.22 -27.26 10.43
CA LYS A 48 0.00 -26.80 9.74
C LYS A 48 -1.08 -26.31 10.70
N ALA A 49 -1.23 -26.97 11.86
CA ALA A 49 -2.24 -26.59 12.85
C ALA A 49 -1.86 -25.32 13.62
N ASN A 50 -0.54 -25.02 13.77
CA ASN A 50 -0.05 -23.90 14.59
C ASN A 50 0.52 -22.75 13.77
N THR A 51 0.71 -22.90 12.46
CA THR A 51 1.14 -21.80 11.58
C THR A 51 -0.08 -21.02 11.10
N PRO A 52 -0.18 -19.72 11.39
CA PRO A 52 -1.29 -18.90 10.92
C PRO A 52 -1.39 -18.95 9.41
N THR A 53 -2.59 -19.10 8.89
CA THR A 53 -2.85 -19.00 7.46
C THR A 53 -2.54 -17.58 6.96
N ARG A 54 -2.24 -17.45 5.67
CA ARG A 54 -2.04 -16.12 5.06
C ARG A 54 -3.24 -15.19 5.28
N ALA A 55 -4.45 -15.72 5.23
CA ALA A 55 -5.66 -14.95 5.48
C ALA A 55 -5.75 -14.43 6.93
N GLU A 56 -5.31 -15.22 7.91
CA GLU A 56 -5.26 -14.80 9.32
C GLU A 56 -4.19 -13.73 9.55
N LEU A 57 -3.02 -13.86 8.90
CA LEU A 57 -1.97 -12.84 8.93
C LEU A 57 -2.44 -11.54 8.28
N ASP A 58 -3.02 -11.60 7.08
CA ASP A 58 -3.57 -10.45 6.37
C ASP A 58 -4.67 -9.75 7.18
N GLU A 59 -5.53 -10.51 7.88
CA GLU A 59 -6.56 -9.96 8.76
C GLU A 59 -5.95 -9.29 10.00
N LYS A 60 -4.95 -9.91 10.60
CA LYS A 60 -4.21 -9.33 11.74
C LYS A 60 -3.53 -8.02 11.35
N ASP A 61 -2.85 -7.99 10.20
CA ASP A 61 -2.19 -6.80 9.69
C ASP A 61 -3.21 -5.69 9.38
N ARG A 62 -4.37 -6.05 8.85
CA ARG A 62 -5.48 -5.11 8.61
C ARG A 62 -6.02 -4.52 9.91
N GLN A 63 -6.21 -5.35 10.94
CA GLN A 63 -6.69 -4.90 12.25
C GLN A 63 -5.65 -3.99 12.92
N GLU A 64 -4.37 -4.32 12.84
CA GLU A 64 -3.30 -3.49 13.38
C GLU A 64 -3.21 -2.15 12.64
N ALA A 65 -3.29 -2.16 11.31
CA ALA A 65 -3.32 -0.93 10.50
C ALA A 65 -4.51 -0.04 10.88
N LEU A 66 -5.69 -0.63 11.12
CA LEU A 66 -6.87 0.10 11.56
C LEU A 66 -6.70 0.67 12.98
N ARG A 67 -6.13 -0.10 13.89
CA ARG A 67 -5.82 0.35 15.26
C ARG A 67 -4.87 1.56 15.25
N LEU A 68 -3.82 1.49 14.44
CA LEU A 68 -2.87 2.60 14.27
C LEU A 68 -3.55 3.81 13.63
N ALA A 69 -4.34 3.60 12.58
CA ALA A 69 -5.04 4.68 11.90
C ALA A 69 -6.05 5.42 12.82
N ARG A 70 -6.70 4.70 13.76
CA ARG A 70 -7.68 5.28 14.71
C ARG A 70 -7.03 6.03 15.87
N ASN A 71 -5.95 5.47 16.44
CA ASN A 71 -5.48 5.92 17.74
C ASN A 71 -4.30 6.89 17.68
N ASN A 72 -3.37 6.70 16.76
CA ASN A 72 -2.18 7.56 16.67
C ASN A 72 -1.47 7.39 15.32
N PRO A 73 -2.07 7.81 14.20
CA PRO A 73 -1.38 7.76 12.91
C PRO A 73 -0.24 8.76 12.87
N ALA A 74 0.83 8.42 12.17
CA ALA A 74 1.83 9.41 11.82
C ALA A 74 1.19 10.47 10.89
N ASN A 75 1.64 11.72 10.98
CA ASN A 75 1.15 12.79 10.09
C ASN A 75 1.30 12.41 8.61
N GLY A 76 2.39 11.71 8.25
CA GLY A 76 2.58 11.19 6.90
C GLY A 76 1.49 10.21 6.45
N ASP A 77 0.96 9.39 7.34
CA ASP A 77 -0.13 8.46 7.02
C ASP A 77 -1.47 9.20 6.82
N ILE A 78 -1.69 10.31 7.52
CA ILE A 78 -2.85 11.18 7.29
C ILE A 78 -2.72 11.88 5.95
N TRP A 79 -1.57 12.54 5.69
CA TRP A 79 -1.35 13.34 4.48
C TRP A 79 -1.21 12.51 3.21
N SER A 80 -0.77 11.26 3.32
CA SER A 80 -0.79 10.32 2.17
C SER A 80 -2.18 9.75 1.86
N GLY A 81 -3.19 10.03 2.70
CA GLY A 81 -4.52 9.45 2.61
C GLY A 81 -4.62 8.02 3.13
N LYS A 82 -3.50 7.38 3.56
CA LYS A 82 -3.48 5.99 4.02
C LYS A 82 -4.38 5.77 5.24
N ALA A 83 -4.21 6.60 6.28
CA ALA A 83 -5.03 6.51 7.49
C ALA A 83 -6.51 6.79 7.19
N LEU A 84 -6.80 7.81 6.36
CA LEU A 84 -8.16 8.15 5.94
C LEU A 84 -8.83 6.98 5.19
N ASN A 85 -8.12 6.36 4.23
CA ASN A 85 -8.65 5.23 3.47
C ASN A 85 -8.86 3.99 4.35
N THR A 86 -7.98 3.75 5.32
CA THR A 86 -8.11 2.62 6.26
C THR A 86 -9.38 2.76 7.11
N ILE A 87 -9.62 3.96 7.68
CA ILE A 87 -10.81 4.25 8.47
C ILE A 87 -12.06 4.22 7.57
N PHE A 88 -12.03 4.87 6.41
CA PHE A 88 -13.12 4.89 5.43
C PHE A 88 -13.59 3.47 5.07
N ASN A 89 -12.67 2.57 4.70
CA ASN A 89 -13.00 1.19 4.36
C ASN A 89 -13.62 0.43 5.55
N SER A 90 -13.16 0.70 6.78
CA SER A 90 -13.73 0.10 7.99
C SER A 90 -15.15 0.56 8.24
N ILE A 91 -15.40 1.87 8.16
CA ILE A 91 -16.73 2.44 8.33
C ILE A 91 -17.68 1.88 7.26
N GLN A 92 -17.29 1.92 6.00
CA GLN A 92 -18.07 1.41 4.87
C GLN A 92 -18.49 -0.05 5.11
N LYS A 93 -17.53 -0.90 5.49
CA LYS A 93 -17.82 -2.30 5.82
C LYS A 93 -18.82 -2.42 6.97
N THR A 94 -18.65 -1.63 8.02
CA THR A 94 -19.51 -1.65 9.21
C THR A 94 -20.92 -1.17 8.88
N GLU A 95 -21.08 -0.06 8.17
CA GLU A 95 -22.38 0.48 7.76
C GLU A 95 -23.14 -0.50 6.86
N ILE A 96 -22.47 -1.10 5.87
CA ILE A 96 -23.09 -2.09 4.97
C ILE A 96 -23.50 -3.35 5.74
N THR A 97 -22.60 -3.89 6.58
CA THR A 97 -22.85 -5.14 7.31
C THR A 97 -24.03 -4.99 8.27
N ASN A 98 -24.12 -3.87 8.97
CA ASN A 98 -25.14 -3.64 9.99
C ASN A 98 -26.36 -2.86 9.47
N ARG A 99 -26.36 -2.45 8.18
CA ARG A 99 -27.42 -1.64 7.56
C ARG A 99 -27.73 -0.36 8.32
N ILE A 100 -26.72 0.30 8.82
CA ILE A 100 -26.82 1.55 9.58
C ILE A 100 -26.17 2.69 8.81
N LYS A 101 -26.48 3.92 9.23
CA LYS A 101 -25.77 5.13 8.82
C LYS A 101 -25.21 5.80 10.08
N GLY A 102 -24.03 6.34 9.95
CA GLY A 102 -23.39 7.07 11.03
C GLY A 102 -24.09 8.39 11.36
N PRO A 103 -23.60 9.12 12.37
CA PRO A 103 -24.18 10.37 12.82
C PRO A 103 -24.07 11.47 11.76
N SER A 104 -25.00 12.43 11.74
CA SER A 104 -24.91 13.58 10.87
C SER A 104 -23.81 14.52 11.37
N MET A 105 -22.65 14.52 10.73
CA MET A 105 -21.50 15.39 11.02
C MET A 105 -21.22 16.30 9.83
N PRO A 106 -21.41 17.63 9.98
CA PRO A 106 -21.20 18.58 8.88
C PRO A 106 -19.72 18.70 8.51
N ILE A 107 -19.44 18.92 7.22
CA ILE A 107 -18.13 19.25 6.69
C ILE A 107 -18.20 20.66 6.09
N SER A 108 -17.17 21.48 6.36
CA SER A 108 -17.05 22.77 5.71
C SER A 108 -16.66 22.62 4.22
N GLU A 109 -17.19 23.53 3.39
CA GLU A 109 -16.76 23.57 1.98
C GLU A 109 -15.26 23.77 1.81
N GLU A 110 -14.63 24.48 2.74
CA GLU A 110 -13.19 24.71 2.73
C GLU A 110 -12.43 23.39 2.85
N ILE A 111 -12.80 22.51 3.79
CA ILE A 111 -12.21 21.17 3.89
C ILE A 111 -12.43 20.38 2.60
N LEU A 112 -13.66 20.37 2.06
CA LEU A 112 -13.99 19.62 0.84
C LEU A 112 -13.14 20.07 -0.37
N ARG A 113 -12.87 21.36 -0.52
CA ARG A 113 -12.04 21.88 -1.62
C ARG A 113 -10.60 21.40 -1.58
N HIS A 114 -10.09 21.13 -0.38
CA HIS A 114 -8.70 20.71 -0.15
C HIS A 114 -8.53 19.20 -0.04
N LEU A 115 -9.62 18.40 -0.08
CA LEU A 115 -9.53 16.96 -0.18
C LEU A 115 -9.26 16.55 -1.63
N ASN A 116 -8.26 15.70 -1.81
CA ASN A 116 -7.90 15.14 -3.11
C ASN A 116 -8.43 13.71 -3.22
N LEU A 117 -9.26 13.41 -4.21
CA LEU A 117 -9.87 12.11 -4.42
C LEU A 117 -9.41 11.48 -5.72
N THR A 118 -9.39 10.14 -5.76
CA THR A 118 -8.94 9.35 -6.92
C THR A 118 -9.68 8.03 -7.03
N THR A 119 -9.78 7.46 -8.23
CA THR A 119 -10.34 6.11 -8.47
C THR A 119 -9.30 4.99 -8.43
N GLY A 120 -8.01 5.30 -8.32
CA GLY A 120 -6.94 4.30 -8.38
C GLY A 120 -5.79 4.58 -7.43
N THR A 121 -4.83 3.66 -7.39
CA THR A 121 -3.59 3.81 -6.62
C THR A 121 -2.64 4.84 -7.23
N ALA A 122 -2.78 5.15 -8.53
CA ALA A 122 -1.86 5.98 -9.31
C ALA A 122 -2.26 7.45 -9.41
N ALA A 123 -3.53 7.81 -9.22
CA ALA A 123 -4.03 9.15 -9.54
C ALA A 123 -3.76 10.22 -8.45
N GLY A 124 -3.08 9.87 -7.34
CA GLY A 124 -2.73 10.81 -6.28
C GLY A 124 -1.90 12.00 -6.75
N SER A 125 -1.05 11.76 -7.73
CA SER A 125 -0.10 12.75 -8.24
C SER A 125 -0.71 13.80 -9.18
N ILE A 126 -1.90 13.59 -9.75
CA ILE A 126 -2.57 14.63 -10.56
C ILE A 126 -2.91 15.85 -9.70
N GLY A 127 -3.15 15.65 -8.39
CA GLY A 127 -3.43 16.73 -7.45
C GLY A 127 -2.36 17.82 -7.42
N ILE A 128 -1.11 17.52 -7.78
CA ILE A 128 -0.03 18.51 -7.87
C ILE A 128 -0.34 19.63 -8.91
N PHE A 129 -1.20 19.32 -9.89
CA PHE A 129 -1.61 20.25 -10.95
C PHE A 129 -2.96 20.94 -10.68
N LYS A 130 -3.56 20.76 -9.50
CA LYS A 130 -4.89 21.29 -9.17
C LYS A 130 -4.92 22.83 -9.02
N GLY A 131 -3.79 23.44 -8.70
CA GLY A 131 -3.65 24.90 -8.53
C GLY A 131 -3.21 25.60 -9.81
N GLN A 132 -3.21 26.95 -9.78
CA GLN A 132 -2.62 27.75 -10.85
C GLN A 132 -1.10 27.63 -10.87
N ASP A 133 -0.48 27.49 -9.70
CA ASP A 133 0.96 27.34 -9.50
C ASP A 133 1.30 25.98 -8.91
N LEU A 134 2.42 25.42 -9.35
CA LEU A 134 2.96 24.19 -8.77
C LEU A 134 3.48 24.46 -7.34
N PRO A 135 3.23 23.57 -6.38
CA PRO A 135 3.64 23.75 -4.98
C PRO A 135 5.13 23.40 -4.79
N TRP A 136 6.01 24.23 -5.35
CA TRP A 136 7.45 24.01 -5.29
C TRP A 136 7.96 23.96 -3.85
N PRO A 137 8.68 22.91 -3.43
CA PRO A 137 9.41 22.87 -2.17
C PRO A 137 10.40 24.03 -2.06
N MET A 138 10.63 24.52 -0.84
CA MET A 138 11.50 25.67 -0.61
C MET A 138 12.90 25.46 -1.21
N VAL A 139 13.46 24.27 -1.05
CA VAL A 139 14.78 23.90 -1.58
C VAL A 139 14.87 24.04 -3.11
N LEU A 140 13.79 23.74 -3.84
CA LEU A 140 13.75 23.84 -5.31
C LEU A 140 13.43 25.25 -5.82
N ARG A 141 13.34 26.25 -4.94
CA ARG A 141 13.16 27.65 -5.32
C ARG A 141 14.49 28.35 -5.53
N GLY A 142 15.62 27.72 -5.20
CA GLY A 142 16.96 28.26 -5.41
C GLY A 142 17.27 28.58 -6.87
N PRO A 143 18.29 29.44 -7.12
CA PRO A 143 18.67 29.85 -8.46
C PRO A 143 19.16 28.70 -9.34
N GLU A 144 19.71 27.66 -8.75
CA GLU A 144 20.20 26.44 -9.43
C GLU A 144 19.08 25.69 -10.16
N PHE A 145 17.87 25.74 -9.60
CA PHE A 145 16.69 25.07 -10.15
C PHE A 145 15.82 26.00 -11.01
N LYS A 146 16.27 27.26 -11.25
CA LYS A 146 15.44 28.23 -11.95
C LYS A 146 15.06 27.76 -13.36
N SER A 147 16.04 27.32 -14.15
CA SER A 147 15.80 26.90 -15.54
C SER A 147 14.79 25.75 -15.67
N PRO A 148 14.97 24.59 -15.00
CA PRO A 148 14.00 23.51 -15.08
C PRO A 148 12.65 23.91 -14.47
N ARG A 149 12.63 24.69 -13.38
CA ARG A 149 11.40 25.18 -12.77
C ARG A 149 10.58 26.06 -13.72
N ASP A 150 11.21 27.03 -14.37
CA ASP A 150 10.55 27.93 -15.30
C ASP A 150 10.03 27.16 -16.53
N ASN A 151 10.78 26.17 -17.01
CA ASN A 151 10.35 25.30 -18.10
C ASN A 151 9.15 24.44 -17.71
N ILE A 152 9.17 23.79 -16.55
CA ILE A 152 8.06 23.01 -16.02
C ILE A 152 6.83 23.89 -15.82
N ASN A 153 6.96 25.05 -15.19
CA ASN A 153 5.86 25.99 -14.97
C ASN A 153 5.22 26.48 -16.28
N ARG A 154 5.97 26.55 -17.35
CA ARG A 154 5.48 26.93 -18.67
C ARG A 154 4.71 25.81 -19.36
N ILE A 155 5.16 24.55 -19.20
CA ILE A 155 4.58 23.40 -19.91
C ILE A 155 3.38 22.82 -19.14
N ALA A 156 3.41 22.80 -17.81
CA ALA A 156 2.40 22.17 -16.98
C ALA A 156 0.95 22.67 -17.25
N PRO A 157 0.67 23.99 -17.35
CA PRO A 157 -0.67 24.48 -17.64
C PRO A 157 -1.21 23.99 -18.99
N GLU A 158 -0.36 23.90 -20.01
CA GLU A 158 -0.72 23.42 -21.34
C GLU A 158 -1.04 21.93 -21.31
N ALA A 159 -0.21 21.13 -20.62
CA ALA A 159 -0.46 19.71 -20.45
C ALA A 159 -1.78 19.43 -19.72
N VAL A 160 -2.07 20.20 -18.66
CA VAL A 160 -3.34 20.12 -17.91
C VAL A 160 -4.53 20.49 -18.80
N ARG A 161 -4.40 21.56 -19.57
CA ARG A 161 -5.46 22.02 -20.51
C ARG A 161 -5.77 20.94 -21.56
N GLN A 162 -4.74 20.36 -22.17
CA GLN A 162 -4.89 19.29 -23.15
C GLN A 162 -5.53 18.03 -22.50
N ALA A 163 -5.04 17.61 -21.34
CA ALA A 163 -5.60 16.47 -20.61
C ALA A 163 -7.08 16.70 -20.21
N SER A 164 -7.46 17.93 -19.84
CA SER A 164 -8.84 18.27 -19.49
C SER A 164 -9.80 18.21 -20.69
N SER A 165 -9.28 18.40 -21.89
CA SER A 165 -10.03 18.23 -23.15
C SER A 165 -10.03 16.78 -23.67
N GLY A 166 -9.34 15.87 -23.01
CA GLY A 166 -9.38 14.44 -23.31
C GLY A 166 -8.22 13.91 -24.16
N SER A 167 -7.26 14.76 -24.53
CA SER A 167 -6.12 14.33 -25.35
C SER A 167 -4.87 15.12 -24.99
N LEU A 168 -3.98 14.53 -24.21
CA LEU A 168 -2.63 15.04 -24.03
C LEU A 168 -1.79 14.71 -25.27
N GLU A 169 -1.31 15.72 -25.98
CA GLU A 169 -0.50 15.54 -27.19
C GLU A 169 0.85 14.87 -26.85
N PRO A 170 1.30 13.90 -27.65
CA PRO A 170 2.56 13.20 -27.43
C PRO A 170 3.77 14.14 -27.33
N ASP A 171 3.75 15.23 -28.08
CA ASP A 171 4.83 16.23 -28.11
C ASP A 171 4.88 17.02 -26.80
N THR A 172 3.72 17.42 -26.28
CA THR A 172 3.60 18.09 -24.97
C THR A 172 4.01 17.15 -23.83
N TYR A 173 3.55 15.88 -23.88
CA TYR A 173 3.98 14.85 -22.92
C TYR A 173 5.51 14.69 -22.90
N LYS A 174 6.13 14.56 -24.08
CA LYS A 174 7.58 14.41 -24.20
C LYS A 174 8.33 15.60 -23.64
N LYS A 175 7.95 16.84 -24.05
CA LYS A 175 8.58 18.06 -23.55
C LYS A 175 8.49 18.19 -22.03
N PHE A 176 7.35 17.80 -21.47
CA PHE A 176 7.17 17.84 -20.02
C PHE A 176 8.02 16.77 -19.33
N LYS A 177 8.07 15.56 -19.89
CA LYS A 177 8.90 14.46 -19.39
C LYS A 177 10.38 14.83 -19.40
N ASP A 178 10.86 15.43 -20.47
CA ASP A 178 12.24 15.90 -20.59
C ASP A 178 12.56 16.96 -19.53
N ALA A 179 11.66 17.94 -19.32
CA ALA A 179 11.86 18.97 -18.30
C ALA A 179 11.87 18.41 -16.86
N ILE A 180 11.08 17.35 -16.57
CA ILE A 180 11.12 16.67 -15.27
C ILE A 180 12.43 15.89 -15.12
N SER A 181 12.91 15.26 -16.19
CA SER A 181 14.19 14.55 -16.21
C SER A 181 15.35 15.49 -15.92
N ASP A 182 15.40 16.65 -16.58
CA ASP A 182 16.40 17.70 -16.34
C ASP A 182 16.42 18.15 -14.87
N LEU A 183 15.24 18.33 -14.26
CA LEU A 183 15.12 18.63 -12.83
C LEU A 183 15.72 17.50 -11.99
N GLY A 184 15.41 16.25 -12.32
CA GLY A 184 15.91 15.07 -11.64
C GLY A 184 17.44 14.92 -11.71
N GLU A 185 18.04 15.27 -12.86
CA GLU A 185 19.50 15.27 -13.06
C GLU A 185 20.18 16.34 -12.20
N ILE A 186 19.64 17.56 -12.16
CA ILE A 186 20.18 18.64 -11.32
C ILE A 186 20.10 18.25 -9.83
N ILE A 187 18.97 17.68 -9.37
CA ILE A 187 18.83 17.20 -7.99
C ILE A 187 19.90 16.14 -7.68
N ASN A 188 20.17 15.20 -8.60
CA ASN A 188 21.18 14.19 -8.41
C ASN A 188 22.59 14.78 -8.36
N ASN A 189 22.91 15.73 -9.24
CA ASN A 189 24.21 16.39 -9.29
C ASN A 189 24.49 17.20 -8.03
N MET A 190 23.43 17.74 -7.40
CA MET A 190 23.52 18.53 -6.16
C MET A 190 23.36 17.67 -4.89
N ALA A 191 23.33 16.32 -5.00
CA ALA A 191 23.10 15.43 -3.87
C ALA A 191 24.09 15.63 -2.70
N ALA A 192 25.34 16.02 -3.00
CA ALA A 192 26.36 16.29 -1.98
C ALA A 192 26.20 17.66 -1.30
N ASP A 193 25.53 18.61 -1.96
CA ASP A 193 25.36 19.99 -1.50
C ASP A 193 24.04 20.19 -0.73
N LEU A 194 23.10 19.26 -0.88
CA LEU A 194 21.80 19.29 -0.21
C LEU A 194 21.84 18.55 1.13
N SER A 195 21.07 19.03 2.10
CA SER A 195 20.83 18.23 3.29
C SER A 195 20.09 16.92 2.93
N PRO A 196 20.25 15.82 3.70
CA PRO A 196 19.52 14.56 3.43
C PRO A 196 18.00 14.75 3.34
N GLY A 197 17.43 15.62 4.18
CA GLY A 197 16.01 15.97 4.16
C GLY A 197 15.59 16.70 2.89
N ASP A 198 16.37 17.69 2.48
CA ASP A 198 16.12 18.46 1.26
C ASP A 198 16.27 17.61 -0.01
N TYR A 199 17.27 16.73 -0.03
CA TYR A 199 17.44 15.78 -1.14
C TYR A 199 16.23 14.86 -1.27
N ILE A 200 15.77 14.25 -0.16
CA ILE A 200 14.61 13.37 -0.15
C ILE A 200 13.34 14.12 -0.58
N GLN A 201 13.15 15.35 -0.09
CA GLN A 201 11.99 16.19 -0.45
C GLN A 201 12.01 16.53 -1.94
N SER A 202 13.17 16.91 -2.48
CA SER A 202 13.37 17.23 -3.90
C SER A 202 13.08 16.02 -4.79
N LYS A 203 13.60 14.85 -4.43
CA LYS A 203 13.34 13.59 -5.16
C LYS A 203 11.88 13.21 -5.15
N ARG A 204 11.20 13.31 -4.00
CA ARG A 204 9.75 13.05 -3.89
C ARG A 204 8.94 13.98 -4.78
N PHE A 205 9.29 15.27 -4.80
CA PHE A 205 8.61 16.24 -5.65
C PHE A 205 8.78 15.92 -7.13
N SER A 206 10.01 15.64 -7.59
CA SER A 206 10.30 15.23 -8.96
C SER A 206 9.54 13.95 -9.36
N ASN A 207 9.50 12.95 -8.48
CA ASN A 207 8.76 11.72 -8.70
C ASN A 207 7.24 11.98 -8.78
N ASN A 208 6.71 12.86 -7.93
CA ASN A 208 5.29 13.23 -7.96
C ASN A 208 4.91 13.96 -9.27
N LEU A 209 5.80 14.80 -9.82
CA LEU A 209 5.61 15.39 -11.14
C LEU A 209 5.57 14.33 -12.25
N ASP A 210 6.48 13.36 -12.21
CA ASP A 210 6.54 12.30 -13.20
C ASP A 210 5.30 11.39 -13.16
N GLU A 211 4.89 10.98 -11.97
CA GLU A 211 3.66 10.21 -11.76
C GLU A 211 2.44 11.04 -12.17
N GLY A 212 2.41 12.32 -11.83
CA GLY A 212 1.35 13.23 -12.22
C GLY A 212 1.22 13.33 -13.73
N LEU A 213 2.33 13.46 -14.45
CA LEU A 213 2.36 13.50 -15.91
C LEU A 213 1.85 12.18 -16.53
N LYS A 214 2.27 11.03 -16.00
CA LYS A 214 1.73 9.72 -16.44
C LYS A 214 0.21 9.66 -16.27
N ASN A 215 -0.26 10.10 -15.11
CA ASN A 215 -1.68 10.10 -14.80
C ASN A 215 -2.49 11.11 -15.64
N LEU A 216 -1.88 12.24 -16.06
CA LEU A 216 -2.50 13.16 -17.02
C LEU A 216 -2.76 12.50 -18.38
N SER A 217 -1.98 11.51 -18.77
CA SER A 217 -2.16 10.77 -20.03
C SER A 217 -3.24 9.68 -19.94
N GLU A 218 -3.72 9.35 -18.74
CA GLU A 218 -4.76 8.34 -18.53
C GLU A 218 -6.16 8.87 -18.93
N PRO A 219 -7.03 8.03 -19.52
CA PRO A 219 -8.39 8.45 -19.95
C PRO A 219 -9.23 9.04 -18.82
N ASN A 220 -8.97 8.64 -17.58
CA ASN A 220 -9.70 9.09 -16.40
C ASN A 220 -9.28 10.48 -15.90
N SER A 221 -8.18 11.03 -16.39
CA SER A 221 -7.68 12.37 -16.02
C SER A 221 -8.71 13.48 -16.31
N VAL A 222 -9.46 13.36 -17.40
CA VAL A 222 -10.54 14.27 -17.79
C VAL A 222 -11.56 14.44 -16.66
N ASN A 223 -11.99 13.33 -16.06
CA ASN A 223 -12.97 13.35 -14.98
C ASN A 223 -12.45 14.09 -13.74
N TYR A 224 -11.18 13.86 -13.41
CA TYR A 224 -10.53 14.51 -12.29
C TYR A 224 -10.38 16.03 -12.53
N LEU A 225 -9.84 16.41 -13.67
CA LEU A 225 -9.61 17.81 -14.04
C LEU A 225 -10.90 18.63 -14.18
N ASN A 226 -11.98 17.99 -14.64
CA ASN A 226 -13.30 18.61 -14.76
C ASN A 226 -14.11 18.58 -13.46
N GLY A 227 -13.47 18.25 -12.33
CA GLY A 227 -14.10 18.30 -11.00
C GLY A 227 -15.13 17.21 -10.73
N ARG A 228 -15.22 16.18 -11.60
CA ARG A 228 -16.16 15.06 -11.40
C ARG A 228 -15.83 14.25 -10.15
N TRP A 229 -14.55 14.22 -9.76
CA TRP A 229 -14.05 13.56 -8.56
C TRP A 229 -13.72 14.51 -7.41
N SER A 230 -14.22 15.72 -7.46
CA SER A 230 -14.12 16.61 -6.31
C SER A 230 -14.87 16.00 -5.12
N ALA A 231 -14.39 16.24 -3.92
CA ALA A 231 -15.09 15.88 -2.69
C ALA A 231 -16.42 16.63 -2.64
N LYS A 232 -17.52 15.89 -2.45
CA LYS A 232 -18.89 16.43 -2.42
C LYS A 232 -19.67 15.81 -1.27
N GLY A 233 -20.43 16.64 -0.58
CA GLY A 233 -21.31 16.23 0.51
C GLY A 233 -21.35 17.28 1.60
N ALA A 234 -22.53 17.55 2.16
CA ALA A 234 -22.69 18.46 3.29
C ALA A 234 -22.26 17.85 4.64
N THR A 235 -22.13 16.52 4.68
CA THR A 235 -21.76 15.76 5.89
C THR A 235 -20.74 14.69 5.54
N VAL A 236 -20.06 14.15 6.58
CA VAL A 236 -19.11 13.03 6.43
C VAL A 236 -19.79 11.83 5.75
N GLY A 237 -21.01 11.45 6.18
CA GLY A 237 -21.77 10.37 5.57
C GLY A 237 -22.07 10.62 4.09
N ALA A 238 -22.48 11.84 3.71
CA ALA A 238 -22.77 12.20 2.32
C ALA A 238 -21.51 12.16 1.45
N LEU A 239 -20.36 12.59 1.98
CA LEU A 239 -19.06 12.45 1.29
C LEU A 239 -18.70 10.97 1.10
N MET A 240 -18.87 10.15 2.10
CA MET A 240 -18.60 8.71 2.03
C MET A 240 -19.50 8.00 1.02
N ASP A 241 -20.79 8.35 0.96
CA ASP A 241 -21.71 7.83 -0.06
C ASP A 241 -21.30 8.25 -1.47
N HIS A 242 -20.89 9.50 -1.65
CA HIS A 242 -20.35 9.99 -2.92
C HIS A 242 -19.09 9.22 -3.33
N MET A 243 -18.16 9.02 -2.40
CA MET A 243 -16.93 8.28 -2.66
C MET A 243 -17.22 6.80 -3.01
N THR A 244 -18.08 6.16 -2.24
CA THR A 244 -18.48 4.75 -2.45
C THR A 244 -19.13 4.55 -3.82
N SER A 245 -20.08 5.40 -4.18
CA SER A 245 -20.82 5.31 -5.44
C SER A 245 -19.95 5.52 -6.67
N ASN A 246 -18.82 6.22 -6.53
CA ASN A 246 -17.90 6.51 -7.62
C ASN A 246 -16.57 5.72 -7.51
N GLY A 247 -16.42 4.80 -6.55
CA GLY A 247 -15.18 4.05 -6.34
C GLY A 247 -13.99 4.92 -5.94
N LEU A 248 -14.24 6.04 -5.26
CA LEU A 248 -13.23 7.03 -4.91
C LEU A 248 -12.50 6.69 -3.61
N ARG A 249 -11.26 7.14 -3.53
CA ARG A 249 -10.38 7.05 -2.35
C ARG A 249 -9.67 8.37 -2.13
N PHE A 250 -9.17 8.59 -0.91
CA PHE A 250 -8.31 9.73 -0.62
C PHE A 250 -6.95 9.53 -1.27
N ALA A 251 -6.55 10.49 -2.09
CA ALA A 251 -5.22 10.62 -2.65
C ALA A 251 -4.31 11.42 -1.70
N PRO A 252 -2.98 11.44 -1.90
CA PRO A 252 -2.08 12.26 -1.09
C PRO A 252 -2.45 13.75 -1.13
N ALA A 253 -2.30 14.42 0.02
CA ALA A 253 -2.45 15.86 0.14
C ALA A 253 -1.37 16.59 -0.66
N VAL A 254 -1.74 17.66 -1.34
CA VAL A 254 -0.80 18.64 -1.90
C VAL A 254 -0.22 19.47 -0.75
N GLU A 255 0.94 20.11 -0.94
CA GLU A 255 1.70 20.75 0.14
C GLU A 255 0.87 21.74 0.98
N GLY A 256 0.00 22.54 0.40
CA GLY A 256 -0.88 23.47 1.10
C GLY A 256 -2.12 22.84 1.77
N ASP A 257 -2.44 21.58 1.43
CA ASP A 257 -3.69 20.93 1.85
C ASP A 257 -3.55 20.10 3.14
N LYS A 258 -2.33 19.89 3.63
CA LYS A 258 -2.04 19.06 4.81
C LYS A 258 -2.84 19.43 6.06
N PRO A 259 -3.05 20.71 6.43
CA PRO A 259 -3.88 21.07 7.59
C PRO A 259 -5.33 20.61 7.45
N PHE A 260 -5.88 20.68 6.24
CA PHE A 260 -7.26 20.24 5.95
C PHE A 260 -7.42 18.73 6.05
N TYR A 261 -6.41 17.96 5.63
CA TYR A 261 -6.37 16.50 5.83
C TYR A 261 -6.37 16.15 7.32
N SER A 262 -5.61 16.86 8.14
CA SER A 262 -5.60 16.66 9.59
C SER A 262 -6.94 17.02 10.23
N SER A 263 -7.56 18.11 9.80
CA SER A 263 -8.89 18.52 10.25
C SER A 263 -9.96 17.50 9.84
N PHE A 264 -9.91 17.02 8.61
CA PHE A 264 -10.82 15.99 8.13
C PHE A 264 -10.61 14.63 8.83
N TYR A 265 -9.37 14.27 9.14
CA TYR A 265 -9.07 13.07 9.93
C TYR A 265 -9.81 13.09 11.28
N ASN A 266 -9.82 14.21 11.98
CA ASN A 266 -10.54 14.35 13.24
C ASN A 266 -12.07 14.20 13.08
N LEU A 267 -12.63 14.72 11.98
CA LEU A 267 -14.04 14.52 11.67
C LEU A 267 -14.33 13.04 11.34
N LEU A 268 -13.50 12.40 10.55
CA LEU A 268 -13.68 11.01 10.14
C LEU A 268 -13.57 10.04 11.33
N THR A 269 -12.63 10.28 12.26
CA THR A 269 -12.50 9.48 13.48
C THR A 269 -13.67 9.67 14.41
N GLY A 270 -14.20 10.89 14.53
CA GLY A 270 -15.44 11.17 15.27
C GLY A 270 -16.65 10.44 14.68
N TYR A 271 -16.77 10.44 13.35
CA TYR A 271 -17.81 9.70 12.64
C TYR A 271 -17.68 8.18 12.87
N ASP A 272 -16.48 7.62 12.77
CA ASP A 272 -16.19 6.20 13.01
C ASP A 272 -16.55 5.78 14.45
N ALA A 273 -16.23 6.62 15.43
CA ALA A 273 -16.63 6.40 16.82
C ALA A 273 -18.17 6.39 16.98
N GLY A 274 -18.86 7.30 16.30
CA GLY A 274 -20.32 7.35 16.27
C GLY A 274 -20.95 6.10 15.64
N VAL A 275 -20.40 5.62 14.51
CA VAL A 275 -20.82 4.35 13.87
C VAL A 275 -20.61 3.17 14.83
N SER A 276 -19.46 3.11 15.49
CA SER A 276 -19.13 2.04 16.45
C SER A 276 -20.10 1.99 17.63
N GLN A 277 -20.55 3.16 18.13
CA GLN A 277 -21.54 3.25 19.20
C GLN A 277 -22.94 2.76 18.76
N LEU A 278 -23.29 2.93 17.48
CA LEU A 278 -24.58 2.46 16.95
C LEU A 278 -24.63 0.93 16.80
N VAL A 279 -23.49 0.30 16.53
CA VAL A 279 -23.37 -1.18 16.42
C VAL A 279 -23.39 -1.86 17.79
N GLY A 280 -22.90 -1.17 18.84
CA GLY A 280 -22.83 -1.71 20.21
C GLY A 280 -24.14 -1.60 20.99
N LYS A 281 -25.19 -1.06 20.38
CA LYS A 281 -26.55 -0.98 20.93
C LYS A 281 -27.46 -2.05 20.31
#